data_c136c0891b1227f8307279162755d4f6
#
_entry.id   c136c0891b1227f8307279162755d4f6
#
_cell.length_a   1.000
_cell.length_b   1.000
_cell.length_c   1.000
_cell.angle_alpha   90.00
_cell.angle_beta   90.00
_cell.angle_gamma   90.00
#
_symmetry.space_group_name_H-M   'P 1'
#
loop_
_entity.id
_entity.type
_entity.pdbx_description
1 polymer ?
#
loop_
_entity_poly.entity_id
_entity_poly.type
_entity_poly.pdbx_seq_one_letter_code
_entity_poly.pdbx_strand_id
1 'polypeptide(L)'
;VKREEQEVKVSTREQTDVFDQVIFGCHGKQALAMLARPTSEEKMVLGEFKTSENQVVLHTDTSFLPTRKLGWASWNYNMVESAKEQTTLSYNMNILQRLHKQYTYLVTLNQEVAEKYVLRRFTYYHPIFTQGAIRSQKLWSTISGKNRSHFCGAYWFNGFHEDGVRSGLRVSDALKGRQP
;
A
#
# COMPACT_ATOMS: atom_id res chain seq x y z
N VAL A 1 16.46 -11.87 -1.12
CA VAL A 1 16.12 -12.72 -2.25
C VAL A 1 17.28 -12.72 -3.24
N LYS A 2 17.88 -13.88 -3.48
CA LYS A 2 18.94 -14.09 -4.44
C LYS A 2 18.38 -14.87 -5.63
N ARG A 3 18.53 -14.35 -6.83
CA ARG A 3 18.05 -14.96 -8.07
C ARG A 3 19.24 -15.57 -8.80
N GLU A 4 19.11 -16.80 -9.20
CA GLU A 4 20.09 -17.57 -9.98
C GLU A 4 19.47 -17.97 -11.32
N GLU A 5 20.21 -18.59 -12.20
CA GLU A 5 19.75 -18.90 -13.56
C GLU A 5 18.53 -19.85 -13.55
N GLN A 6 18.52 -20.83 -12.64
CA GLN A 6 17.47 -21.86 -12.60
C GLN A 6 16.58 -21.80 -11.35
N GLU A 7 16.92 -21.00 -10.33
CA GLU A 7 16.24 -20.96 -9.05
C GLU A 7 16.26 -19.58 -8.38
N VAL A 8 15.41 -19.41 -7.39
CA VAL A 8 15.37 -18.23 -6.50
C VAL A 8 15.53 -18.70 -5.07
N LYS A 9 16.49 -18.14 -4.35
CA LYS A 9 16.70 -18.37 -2.91
C LYS A 9 16.08 -17.24 -2.10
N VAL A 10 15.15 -17.61 -1.22
CA VAL A 10 14.51 -16.68 -0.28
C VAL A 10 15.04 -17.00 1.11
N SER A 11 15.83 -16.09 1.67
CA SER A 11 16.42 -16.26 3.01
C SER A 11 15.66 -15.44 4.03
N THR A 12 15.26 -16.06 5.12
CA THR A 12 14.77 -15.45 6.35
C THR A 12 15.86 -15.46 7.41
N ARG A 13 15.54 -15.10 8.65
CA ARG A 13 16.48 -15.22 9.78
C ARG A 13 16.71 -16.68 10.18
N GLU A 14 15.76 -17.57 9.87
CA GLU A 14 15.75 -18.96 10.35
C GLU A 14 16.22 -19.93 9.28
N GLN A 15 15.86 -19.68 8.01
CA GLN A 15 16.13 -20.64 6.93
C GLN A 15 16.27 -19.97 5.57
N THR A 16 16.72 -20.75 4.60
CA THR A 16 16.73 -20.41 3.18
C THR A 16 15.95 -21.46 2.40
N ASP A 17 14.94 -21.02 1.70
CA ASP A 17 14.12 -21.87 0.83
C ASP A 17 14.42 -21.58 -0.64
N VAL A 18 14.21 -22.60 -1.49
CA VAL A 18 14.46 -22.54 -2.92
C VAL A 18 13.14 -22.66 -3.67
N PHE A 19 12.95 -21.79 -4.67
CA PHE A 19 11.75 -21.68 -5.48
C PHE A 19 12.10 -21.51 -6.96
N ASP A 20 11.18 -21.85 -7.85
CA ASP A 20 11.32 -21.60 -9.29
C ASP A 20 11.22 -20.11 -9.62
N GLN A 21 10.33 -19.40 -8.92
CA GLN A 21 10.03 -17.99 -9.13
C GLN A 21 9.62 -17.32 -7.83
N VAL A 22 9.68 -15.99 -7.80
CA VAL A 22 9.23 -15.15 -6.67
C VAL A 22 8.25 -14.08 -7.13
N ILE A 23 7.20 -13.86 -6.35
CA ILE A 23 6.23 -12.79 -6.55
C ILE A 23 6.36 -11.81 -5.39
N PHE A 24 6.69 -10.55 -5.68
CA PHE A 24 6.74 -9.46 -4.70
C PHE A 24 5.37 -8.78 -4.64
N GLY A 25 4.58 -9.09 -3.59
CA GLY A 25 3.28 -8.50 -3.30
C GLY A 25 3.34 -7.41 -2.21
N CYS A 26 4.44 -6.67 -2.15
CA CYS A 26 4.71 -5.62 -1.16
C CYS A 26 4.99 -4.28 -1.86
N HIS A 27 5.21 -3.19 -1.11
CA HIS A 27 5.57 -1.90 -1.72
C HIS A 27 6.84 -1.99 -2.57
N GLY A 28 6.90 -1.23 -3.68
CA GLY A 28 8.02 -1.24 -4.62
C GLY A 28 9.38 -1.02 -3.97
N LYS A 29 9.48 -0.10 -3.01
CA LYS A 29 10.71 0.14 -2.23
C LYS A 29 11.10 -1.08 -1.38
N GLN A 30 10.13 -1.79 -0.81
CA GLN A 30 10.38 -3.01 -0.04
C GLN A 30 10.85 -4.15 -0.95
N ALA A 31 10.19 -4.32 -2.12
CA ALA A 31 10.62 -5.28 -3.11
C ALA A 31 12.07 -5.04 -3.54
N LEU A 32 12.40 -3.78 -3.85
CA LEU A 32 13.77 -3.39 -4.23
C LEU A 32 14.80 -3.71 -3.12
N ALA A 33 14.45 -3.42 -1.86
CA ALA A 33 15.33 -3.68 -0.71
C ALA A 33 15.56 -5.18 -0.45
N MET A 34 14.60 -6.04 -0.81
CA MET A 34 14.72 -7.49 -0.66
C MET A 34 15.57 -8.14 -1.75
N LEU A 35 15.81 -7.49 -2.87
CA LEU A 35 16.62 -8.00 -3.96
C LEU A 35 18.11 -7.88 -3.65
N ALA A 36 18.84 -8.99 -3.56
CA ALA A 36 20.28 -9.00 -3.29
C ALA A 36 21.09 -8.31 -4.40
N ARG A 37 20.64 -8.46 -5.66
CA ARG A 37 21.26 -7.86 -6.85
C ARG A 37 20.18 -7.35 -7.79
N PRO A 38 19.58 -6.19 -7.54
CA PRO A 38 18.61 -5.58 -8.44
C PRO A 38 19.29 -5.09 -9.72
N THR A 39 18.63 -5.26 -10.87
CA THR A 39 19.09 -4.70 -12.15
C THR A 39 18.94 -3.18 -12.18
N SER A 40 19.53 -2.53 -13.19
CA SER A 40 19.40 -1.09 -13.39
C SER A 40 17.95 -0.69 -13.65
N GLU A 41 17.22 -1.49 -14.41
CA GLU A 41 15.81 -1.30 -14.72
C GLU A 41 14.94 -1.44 -13.45
N GLU A 42 15.19 -2.46 -12.64
CA GLU A 42 14.48 -2.66 -11.37
C GLU A 42 14.71 -1.49 -10.41
N LYS A 43 15.94 -1.00 -10.29
CA LYS A 43 16.26 0.19 -9.48
C LYS A 43 15.53 1.44 -10.00
N MET A 44 15.55 1.66 -11.31
CA MET A 44 14.89 2.79 -11.94
C MET A 44 13.37 2.73 -11.74
N VAL A 45 12.74 1.60 -12.00
CA VAL A 45 11.28 1.46 -11.96
C VAL A 45 10.76 1.41 -10.53
N LEU A 46 11.30 0.50 -9.69
CA LEU A 46 10.82 0.31 -8.31
C LEU A 46 11.20 1.48 -7.39
N GLY A 47 12.29 2.18 -7.69
CA GLY A 47 12.76 3.33 -6.91
C GLY A 47 11.84 4.55 -6.98
N GLU A 48 10.99 4.65 -8.02
CA GLU A 48 10.01 5.74 -8.16
C GLU A 48 8.77 5.57 -7.28
N PHE A 49 8.48 4.35 -6.80
CA PHE A 49 7.34 4.08 -5.93
C PHE A 49 7.67 4.43 -4.47
N LYS A 50 7.61 5.72 -4.16
CA LYS A 50 7.82 6.26 -2.83
C LYS A 50 6.58 6.06 -1.95
N THR A 51 6.78 6.11 -0.65
CA THR A 51 5.70 6.07 0.35
C THR A 51 5.83 7.23 1.32
N SER A 52 4.71 7.76 1.79
CA SER A 52 4.65 8.67 2.93
C SER A 52 4.30 7.90 4.19
N GLU A 53 4.96 8.24 5.27
CA GLU A 53 4.59 7.77 6.60
C GLU A 53 3.38 8.56 7.11
N ASN A 54 2.39 7.86 7.67
CA ASN A 54 1.21 8.48 8.24
C ASN A 54 0.96 7.90 9.63
N GLN A 55 0.74 8.79 10.60
CA GLN A 55 0.27 8.41 11.92
C GLN A 55 -1.23 8.14 11.84
N VAL A 56 -1.66 6.99 12.32
CA VAL A 56 -3.03 6.51 12.17
C VAL A 56 -3.57 6.12 13.55
N VAL A 57 -4.73 6.65 13.88
CA VAL A 57 -5.38 6.41 15.17
C VAL A 57 -6.74 5.76 14.94
N LEU A 58 -6.96 4.58 15.52
CA LEU A 58 -8.29 3.99 15.69
C LEU A 58 -8.90 4.52 16.98
N HIS A 59 -10.09 5.14 16.91
CA HIS A 59 -10.71 5.82 18.03
C HIS A 59 -12.24 5.90 17.92
N THR A 60 -12.88 6.49 18.95
CA THR A 60 -14.33 6.68 19.03
C THR A 60 -14.75 8.16 19.15
N ASP A 61 -13.85 9.09 18.96
CA ASP A 61 -14.13 10.53 19.06
C ASP A 61 -14.88 11.04 17.81
N THR A 62 -16.17 11.27 17.93
CA THR A 62 -17.01 11.73 16.81
C THR A 62 -16.86 13.23 16.50
N SER A 63 -16.06 13.99 17.26
CA SER A 63 -15.78 15.41 16.96
C SER A 63 -15.03 15.59 15.64
N PHE A 64 -14.41 14.53 15.11
CA PHE A 64 -13.77 14.48 13.79
C PHE A 64 -14.76 14.36 12.63
N LEU A 65 -16.05 14.21 12.90
CA LEU A 65 -17.11 14.13 11.91
C LEU A 65 -17.93 15.43 11.88
N PRO A 66 -18.64 15.72 10.77
CA PRO A 66 -19.55 16.86 10.70
C PRO A 66 -20.57 16.87 11.86
N THR A 67 -20.88 18.06 12.38
CA THR A 67 -21.86 18.22 13.47
C THR A 67 -23.22 17.62 13.13
N ARG A 68 -23.64 17.74 11.87
CA ARG A 68 -24.90 17.13 11.39
C ARG A 68 -24.64 15.69 10.99
N LYS A 69 -25.29 14.71 11.65
CA LYS A 69 -25.14 13.27 11.34
C LYS A 69 -25.47 12.92 9.88
N LEU A 70 -26.40 13.63 9.24
CA LEU A 70 -26.71 13.48 7.83
C LEU A 70 -25.55 13.83 6.89
N GLY A 71 -24.56 14.59 7.37
CA GLY A 71 -23.35 14.91 6.64
C GLY A 71 -22.22 13.88 6.82
N TRP A 72 -22.45 12.82 7.60
CA TRP A 72 -21.42 11.81 7.83
C TRP A 72 -21.23 10.95 6.57
N ALA A 73 -20.00 10.87 6.12
CA ALA A 73 -19.60 10.02 5.01
C ALA A 73 -18.63 8.94 5.51
N SER A 74 -18.38 7.92 4.68
CA SER A 74 -17.32 6.93 4.96
C SER A 74 -15.94 7.57 4.97
N TRP A 75 -15.74 8.65 4.21
CA TRP A 75 -14.51 9.45 4.15
C TRP A 75 -14.83 10.91 4.47
N ASN A 76 -14.19 11.45 5.50
CA ASN A 76 -14.37 12.83 5.94
C ASN A 76 -13.01 13.52 5.89
N TYR A 77 -12.84 14.44 4.95
CA TYR A 77 -11.61 15.23 4.83
C TYR A 77 -11.67 16.43 5.76
N ASN A 78 -10.67 16.55 6.63
CA ASN A 78 -10.57 17.66 7.59
C ASN A 78 -9.55 18.68 7.10
N MET A 79 -9.99 19.90 6.81
CA MET A 79 -9.08 20.99 6.48
C MET A 79 -8.58 21.62 7.79
N VAL A 80 -7.32 21.36 8.11
CA VAL A 80 -6.65 21.96 9.30
C VAL A 80 -5.61 22.96 8.82
N GLU A 81 -5.72 24.22 9.25
CA GLU A 81 -4.82 25.29 8.81
C GLU A 81 -3.34 25.01 9.09
N SER A 82 -3.04 24.23 10.13
CA SER A 82 -1.68 23.87 10.52
C SER A 82 -1.09 22.69 9.72
N ALA A 83 -1.90 21.91 9.03
CA ALA A 83 -1.46 20.73 8.27
C ALA A 83 -1.00 21.13 6.86
N LYS A 84 0.09 21.89 6.76
CA LYS A 84 0.59 22.40 5.47
C LYS A 84 1.08 21.34 4.48
N GLU A 85 1.35 20.10 4.91
CA GLU A 85 2.00 19.09 4.06
C GLU A 85 1.42 17.68 4.18
N GLN A 86 0.53 17.40 5.11
CA GLN A 86 -0.03 16.05 5.31
C GLN A 86 -1.54 16.03 5.15
N THR A 87 -2.03 15.02 4.45
CA THR A 87 -3.47 14.79 4.32
C THR A 87 -4.06 14.40 5.67
N THR A 88 -5.10 15.10 6.09
CA THR A 88 -5.90 14.79 7.28
C THR A 88 -7.23 14.20 6.83
N LEU A 89 -7.51 12.98 7.23
CA LEU A 89 -8.68 12.25 6.80
C LEU A 89 -9.19 11.37 7.94
N SER A 90 -10.50 11.36 8.14
CA SER A 90 -11.18 10.47 9.07
C SER A 90 -12.13 9.52 8.33
N TYR A 91 -11.84 8.22 8.43
CA TYR A 91 -12.73 7.17 7.94
C TYR A 91 -13.78 6.85 9.01
N ASN A 92 -15.06 6.88 8.65
CA ASN A 92 -16.12 6.33 9.48
C ASN A 92 -16.28 4.84 9.15
N MET A 93 -15.75 3.99 10.00
CA MET A 93 -15.71 2.54 9.78
C MET A 93 -17.10 1.92 9.84
N ASN A 94 -18.03 2.51 10.61
CA ASN A 94 -19.40 2.00 10.68
C ASN A 94 -20.11 2.14 9.33
N ILE A 95 -19.91 3.25 8.63
CA ILE A 95 -20.46 3.46 7.28
C ILE A 95 -19.66 2.62 6.27
N LEU A 96 -18.32 2.68 6.30
CA LEU A 96 -17.45 2.03 5.33
C LEU A 96 -17.61 0.51 5.32
N GLN A 97 -17.75 -0.11 6.50
CA GLN A 97 -17.86 -1.56 6.67
C GLN A 97 -19.26 -2.02 7.07
N ARG A 98 -20.27 -1.11 7.07
CA ARG A 98 -21.66 -1.41 7.46
C ARG A 98 -21.74 -2.05 8.86
N LEU A 99 -21.00 -1.49 9.82
CA LEU A 99 -20.98 -2.01 11.18
C LEU A 99 -22.19 -1.49 11.98
N HIS A 100 -23.00 -2.41 12.50
CA HIS A 100 -24.09 -2.09 13.44
C HIS A 100 -23.57 -2.25 14.87
N LYS A 101 -22.96 -1.20 15.42
CA LYS A 101 -22.34 -1.19 16.75
C LYS A 101 -22.79 0.00 17.57
N GLN A 102 -22.70 -0.12 18.89
CA GLN A 102 -23.03 0.94 19.84
C GLN A 102 -22.14 2.18 19.68
N TYR A 103 -20.85 1.97 19.36
CA TYR A 103 -19.88 3.03 19.18
C TYR A 103 -19.63 3.31 17.70
N THR A 104 -19.33 4.58 17.38
CA THR A 104 -18.82 4.96 16.07
C THR A 104 -17.31 4.82 16.08
N TYR A 105 -16.79 3.91 15.26
CA TYR A 105 -15.35 3.67 15.12
C TYR A 105 -14.80 4.52 13.98
N LEU A 106 -13.75 5.28 14.29
CA LEU A 106 -13.05 6.12 13.34
C LEU A 106 -11.60 5.71 13.19
N VAL A 107 -11.08 5.88 11.99
CA VAL A 107 -9.65 5.79 11.69
C VAL A 107 -9.22 7.14 11.14
N THR A 108 -8.42 7.88 11.90
CA THR A 108 -7.99 9.23 11.55
C THR A 108 -6.49 9.26 11.27
N LEU A 109 -6.12 9.94 10.19
CA LEU A 109 -4.74 10.12 9.74
C LEU A 109 -4.23 11.51 10.13
N ASN A 110 -3.00 11.52 10.67
CA ASN A 110 -2.20 12.73 10.89
C ASN A 110 -2.90 13.82 11.73
N GLN A 111 -3.71 13.42 12.69
CA GLN A 111 -4.32 14.30 13.67
C GLN A 111 -4.22 13.72 15.08
N GLU A 112 -4.07 14.59 16.06
CA GLU A 112 -4.09 14.22 17.47
C GLU A 112 -5.51 13.90 17.93
N VAL A 113 -5.66 12.79 18.63
CA VAL A 113 -6.92 12.35 19.24
C VAL A 113 -6.73 12.26 20.74
N ALA A 114 -7.69 12.78 21.51
CA ALA A 114 -7.64 12.73 22.97
C ALA A 114 -7.58 11.27 23.46
N GLU A 115 -6.64 10.95 24.35
CA GLU A 115 -6.31 9.58 24.80
C GLU A 115 -7.53 8.79 25.30
N LYS A 116 -8.48 9.45 25.94
CA LYS A 116 -9.72 8.80 26.43
C LYS A 116 -10.57 8.14 25.35
N TYR A 117 -10.37 8.52 24.07
CA TYR A 117 -11.09 7.94 22.92
C TYR A 117 -10.23 7.00 22.09
N VAL A 118 -8.91 6.97 22.32
CA VAL A 118 -7.98 6.15 21.53
C VAL A 118 -8.13 4.68 21.87
N LEU A 119 -8.30 3.87 20.85
CA LEU A 119 -8.29 2.41 20.95
C LEU A 119 -6.92 1.85 20.55
N ARG A 120 -6.31 2.38 19.48
CA ARG A 120 -5.01 1.94 19.02
C ARG A 120 -4.35 2.96 18.10
N ARG A 121 -3.01 3.02 18.12
CA ARG A 121 -2.18 3.83 17.23
C ARG A 121 -1.38 2.93 16.31
N PHE A 122 -1.19 3.38 15.05
CA PHE A 122 -0.43 2.69 14.03
C PHE A 122 0.42 3.68 13.25
N THR A 123 1.46 3.18 12.60
CA THR A 123 2.18 3.90 11.55
C THR A 123 1.97 3.16 10.24
N TYR A 124 1.37 3.83 9.25
CA TYR A 124 1.13 3.26 7.93
C TYR A 124 1.92 4.02 6.86
N TYR A 125 2.32 3.28 5.85
CA TYR A 125 3.02 3.81 4.69
C TYR A 125 2.11 3.77 3.48
N HIS A 126 1.74 4.96 2.96
CA HIS A 126 0.88 5.07 1.78
C HIS A 126 1.70 5.40 0.54
N PRO A 127 1.40 4.79 -0.63
CA PRO A 127 2.05 5.14 -1.88
C PRO A 127 1.86 6.62 -2.25
N ILE A 128 2.91 7.25 -2.75
CA ILE A 128 2.86 8.61 -3.30
C ILE A 128 2.87 8.52 -4.83
N PHE A 129 1.84 9.05 -5.46
CA PHE A 129 1.71 9.06 -6.92
C PHE A 129 2.38 10.29 -7.54
N THR A 130 3.70 10.22 -7.69
CA THR A 130 4.48 11.23 -8.40
C THR A 130 4.39 11.01 -9.92
N GLN A 131 4.78 12.01 -10.71
CA GLN A 131 4.93 11.87 -12.17
C GLN A 131 5.90 10.72 -12.53
N GLY A 132 6.95 10.51 -11.72
CA GLY A 132 7.86 9.39 -11.87
C GLY A 132 7.18 8.04 -11.65
N ALA A 133 6.40 7.91 -10.56
CA ALA A 133 5.63 6.71 -10.26
C ALA A 133 4.64 6.36 -11.39
N ILE A 134 3.89 7.37 -11.90
CA ILE A 134 2.94 7.17 -13.02
C ILE A 134 3.65 6.71 -14.30
N ARG A 135 4.83 7.26 -14.61
CA ARG A 135 5.64 6.75 -15.74
C ARG A 135 6.11 5.33 -15.50
N SER A 136 6.56 5.01 -14.29
CA SER A 136 7.07 3.69 -13.92
C SER A 136 5.99 2.60 -13.97
N GLN A 137 4.72 2.92 -13.71
CA GLN A 137 3.60 1.99 -13.88
C GLN A 137 3.54 1.37 -15.30
N LYS A 138 3.89 2.16 -16.32
CA LYS A 138 3.91 1.73 -17.73
C LYS A 138 5.07 0.78 -18.04
N LEU A 139 6.08 0.73 -17.19
CA LEU A 139 7.29 -0.07 -17.36
C LEU A 139 7.23 -1.43 -16.64
N TRP A 140 6.05 -1.83 -16.15
CA TRP A 140 5.86 -3.10 -15.43
C TRP A 140 6.46 -4.30 -16.16
N SER A 141 6.17 -4.46 -17.47
CA SER A 141 6.65 -5.57 -18.29
C SER A 141 8.16 -5.56 -18.57
N THR A 142 8.85 -4.45 -18.28
CA THR A 142 10.30 -4.38 -18.42
C THR A 142 11.04 -5.10 -17.30
N ILE A 143 10.38 -5.28 -16.14
CA ILE A 143 10.96 -5.91 -14.95
C ILE A 143 10.20 -7.16 -14.49
N SER A 144 8.86 -7.19 -14.60
CA SER A 144 8.04 -8.32 -14.18
C SER A 144 8.08 -9.43 -15.22
N GLY A 145 8.23 -10.69 -14.77
CA GLY A 145 8.44 -11.85 -15.64
C GLY A 145 9.90 -12.06 -16.05
N LYS A 146 10.83 -11.22 -15.57
CA LYS A 146 12.26 -11.36 -15.83
C LYS A 146 13.01 -11.81 -14.57
N ASN A 147 14.14 -12.47 -14.78
CA ASN A 147 14.98 -12.97 -13.68
C ASN A 147 14.17 -13.74 -12.61
N ARG A 148 13.18 -14.52 -13.03
CA ARG A 148 12.31 -15.31 -12.15
C ARG A 148 11.56 -14.49 -11.11
N SER A 149 11.29 -13.21 -11.40
CA SER A 149 10.68 -12.26 -10.46
C SER A 149 9.45 -11.61 -11.06
N HIS A 150 8.39 -11.52 -10.25
CA HIS A 150 7.16 -10.83 -10.59
C HIS A 150 6.82 -9.79 -9.52
N PHE A 151 6.18 -8.71 -9.93
CA PHE A 151 5.85 -7.61 -9.06
C PHE A 151 4.36 -7.29 -9.14
N CYS A 152 3.66 -7.31 -8.01
CA CYS A 152 2.28 -6.88 -7.89
C CYS A 152 2.07 -5.97 -6.69
N GLY A 153 0.94 -5.28 -6.66
CA GLY A 153 0.56 -4.34 -5.61
C GLY A 153 -0.30 -3.21 -6.18
N ALA A 154 -1.11 -2.59 -5.34
CA ALA A 154 -2.02 -1.54 -5.75
C ALA A 154 -1.31 -0.30 -6.37
N TYR A 155 -0.05 -0.07 -6.01
CA TYR A 155 0.77 1.03 -6.53
C TYR A 155 1.06 0.96 -8.04
N TRP A 156 0.85 -0.18 -8.67
CA TRP A 156 0.92 -0.32 -10.13
C TRP A 156 -0.27 0.32 -10.87
N PHE A 157 -1.29 0.78 -10.12
CA PHE A 157 -2.48 1.48 -10.62
C PHE A 157 -2.79 2.67 -9.72
N ASN A 158 -4.04 2.81 -9.23
CA ASN A 158 -4.49 3.97 -8.46
C ASN A 158 -4.37 3.82 -6.93
N GLY A 159 -3.95 2.65 -6.44
CA GLY A 159 -3.71 2.40 -5.02
C GLY A 159 -4.90 1.85 -4.23
N PHE A 160 -5.99 1.48 -4.88
CA PHE A 160 -7.16 0.88 -4.24
C PHE A 160 -7.04 -0.64 -4.09
N HIS A 161 -7.89 -1.23 -3.25
CA HIS A 161 -7.91 -2.69 -3.03
C HIS A 161 -8.09 -3.47 -4.33
N GLU A 162 -9.01 -3.03 -5.20
CA GLU A 162 -9.26 -3.63 -6.50
C GLU A 162 -8.01 -3.57 -7.41
N ASP A 163 -7.24 -2.51 -7.32
CA ASP A 163 -5.97 -2.39 -8.05
C ASP A 163 -4.94 -3.43 -7.58
N GLY A 164 -4.97 -3.77 -6.29
CA GLY A 164 -4.17 -4.86 -5.72
C GLY A 164 -4.55 -6.20 -6.34
N VAL A 165 -5.85 -6.51 -6.38
CA VAL A 165 -6.39 -7.73 -7.01
C VAL A 165 -6.02 -7.78 -8.49
N ARG A 166 -6.32 -6.70 -9.23
CA ARG A 166 -6.00 -6.57 -10.66
C ARG A 166 -4.52 -6.82 -10.94
N SER A 167 -3.65 -6.26 -10.12
CA SER A 167 -2.20 -6.42 -10.22
C SER A 167 -1.77 -7.87 -9.98
N GLY A 168 -2.38 -8.56 -9.00
CA GLY A 168 -2.15 -9.98 -8.75
C GLY A 168 -2.61 -10.88 -9.89
N LEU A 169 -3.79 -10.61 -10.45
CA LEU A 169 -4.32 -11.32 -11.63
C LEU A 169 -3.39 -11.15 -12.83
N ARG A 170 -2.88 -9.93 -13.07
CA ARG A 170 -1.90 -9.67 -14.14
C ARG A 170 -0.66 -10.56 -14.03
N VAL A 171 -0.13 -10.77 -12.82
CA VAL A 171 0.99 -11.69 -12.58
C VAL A 171 0.57 -13.13 -12.82
N SER A 172 -0.62 -13.55 -12.35
CA SER A 172 -1.15 -14.88 -12.57
C SER A 172 -1.30 -15.22 -14.06
N ASP A 173 -1.79 -14.27 -14.87
CA ASP A 173 -1.94 -14.46 -16.31
C ASP A 173 -0.59 -14.54 -17.01
N ALA A 174 0.38 -13.70 -16.62
CA ALA A 174 1.75 -13.77 -17.14
C ALA A 174 2.41 -15.13 -16.83
N LEU A 175 2.20 -15.69 -15.64
CA LEU A 175 2.70 -17.01 -15.26
C LEU A 175 2.06 -18.16 -16.06
N LYS A 176 0.80 -18.00 -16.49
CA LYS A 176 0.08 -18.97 -17.32
C LYS A 176 0.36 -18.82 -18.82
N GLY A 177 1.26 -17.92 -19.22
CA GLY A 177 1.52 -17.61 -20.62
C GLY A 177 0.38 -16.88 -21.35
N ARG A 178 -0.59 -16.32 -20.60
CA ARG A 178 -1.63 -15.46 -21.14
C ARG A 178 -1.08 -14.03 -21.26
N GLN A 179 -1.32 -13.37 -22.38
CA GLN A 179 -0.96 -11.96 -22.50
C GLN A 179 -1.79 -11.13 -21.49
N PRO A 180 -1.14 -10.28 -20.68
CA PRO A 180 -1.82 -9.45 -19.68
C PRO A 180 -2.62 -8.29 -20.31
#